data_8868af09b8d39e4a1ea7249a21448d00
#
_entry.id   8868af09b8d39e4a1ea7249a21448d00
#
_cell.length_a   1.000
_cell.length_b   1.000
_cell.length_c   1.000
_cell.angle_alpha   90.00
_cell.angle_beta   90.00
_cell.angle_gamma   90.00
#
_symmetry.space_group_name_H-M   'P 1'
#
loop_
_entity.id
_entity.type
_entity.pdbx_description
1 polymer ?
#
loop_
_entity_poly.entity_id
_entity_poly.type
_entity_poly.pdbx_seq_one_letter_code
_entity_poly.pdbx_strand_id
1 'polypeptide(L)'
;MMRPDKAATLDRHQTAVAAGGLKAMMPVRRPFLDFVLTVIADAGFEEICLVIGPDRGAIRDYYQQDAKPRRFTLSFAHQEKPRGTADAVLAAEAFAGPDHFLVVNSDTYYPVQALRALHLLGEPGIAGFWKSALIAEGNLSAERVARFPVIEMDAQGILTRLLEPEDAPAPPPDGDVLVSLNCWMFTRTIFRACREIAPSRSGELELPEAVRYAVARLGERMRVLPFREGVLDLTSRSDVASVAARLAGQQVRL
;
A
#
# COMPACT_ATOMS: atom_id res chain seq x y z
N MET A 1 -10.39 10.10 -4.84
CA MET A 1 -10.14 11.05 -5.96
C MET A 1 -8.70 11.52 -5.89
N MET A 2 -7.99 11.69 -7.03
CA MET A 2 -6.64 12.26 -7.03
C MET A 2 -6.69 13.73 -6.57
N ARG A 3 -5.72 14.12 -5.74
CA ARG A 3 -5.62 15.52 -5.30
C ARG A 3 -5.41 16.42 -6.53
N PRO A 4 -6.20 17.50 -6.69
CA PRO A 4 -6.03 18.42 -7.81
C PRO A 4 -4.71 19.17 -7.66
N ASP A 5 -3.99 19.31 -8.78
CA ASP A 5 -2.81 20.15 -8.87
C ASP A 5 -2.91 20.97 -10.16
N LYS A 6 -2.89 22.28 -10.04
CA LYS A 6 -3.02 23.20 -11.18
C LYS A 6 -1.80 23.20 -12.11
N ALA A 7 -0.63 22.76 -11.62
CA ALA A 7 0.59 22.65 -12.38
C ALA A 7 0.73 21.35 -13.17
N ALA A 8 -0.14 20.35 -12.89
CA ALA A 8 -0.06 19.04 -13.53
C ALA A 8 -0.65 19.07 -14.94
N THR A 9 0.15 18.69 -15.92
CA THR A 9 -0.30 18.51 -17.32
C THR A 9 -0.72 17.06 -17.51
N LEU A 10 -2.03 16.81 -17.55
CA LEU A 10 -2.62 15.51 -17.87
C LEU A 10 -3.21 15.54 -19.28
N ASP A 11 -3.10 14.42 -20.00
CA ASP A 11 -3.84 14.24 -21.24
C ASP A 11 -5.36 14.04 -20.98
N ARG A 12 -6.16 13.96 -22.07
CA ARG A 12 -7.63 13.80 -21.94
C ARG A 12 -8.04 12.52 -21.22
N HIS A 13 -7.33 11.41 -21.48
CA HIS A 13 -7.63 10.11 -20.86
C HIS A 13 -7.24 10.13 -19.39
N GLN A 14 -6.04 10.60 -19.05
CA GLN A 14 -5.59 10.79 -17.68
C GLN A 14 -6.53 11.70 -16.87
N THR A 15 -7.03 12.77 -17.50
CA THR A 15 -7.99 13.68 -16.86
C THR A 15 -9.30 12.97 -16.53
N ALA A 16 -9.83 12.16 -17.43
CA ALA A 16 -11.05 11.39 -17.22
C ALA A 16 -10.88 10.34 -16.08
N VAL A 17 -9.78 9.61 -16.06
CA VAL A 17 -9.45 8.65 -15.01
C VAL A 17 -9.27 9.34 -13.65
N ALA A 18 -8.59 10.48 -13.60
CA ALA A 18 -8.42 11.27 -12.40
C ALA A 18 -9.76 11.78 -11.83
N ALA A 19 -10.66 12.23 -12.69
CA ALA A 19 -12.01 12.68 -12.31
C ALA A 19 -12.88 11.51 -11.79
N GLY A 20 -12.76 10.33 -12.41
CA GLY A 20 -13.45 9.12 -11.98
C GLY A 20 -12.91 8.51 -10.67
N GLY A 21 -11.84 9.07 -10.09
CA GLY A 21 -11.23 8.59 -8.85
C GLY A 21 -10.59 7.21 -8.94
N LEU A 22 -10.27 6.73 -10.15
CA LEU A 22 -9.63 5.44 -10.43
C LEU A 22 -8.11 5.58 -10.46
N LYS A 23 -7.48 6.05 -9.36
CA LYS A 23 -6.04 6.31 -9.28
C LYS A 23 -5.18 5.15 -9.79
N ALA A 24 -5.48 3.94 -9.33
CA ALA A 24 -4.76 2.74 -9.72
C ALA A 24 -4.81 2.46 -11.23
N MET A 25 -5.85 2.93 -11.92
CA MET A 25 -6.00 2.79 -13.38
C MET A 25 -5.39 3.96 -14.16
N MET A 26 -4.70 4.91 -13.49
CA MET A 26 -4.03 6.02 -14.16
C MET A 26 -3.04 5.50 -15.21
N PRO A 27 -3.18 5.91 -16.49
CA PRO A 27 -2.27 5.46 -17.53
C PRO A 27 -0.92 6.17 -17.42
N VAL A 28 0.10 5.38 -17.10
CA VAL A 28 1.53 5.76 -17.13
C VAL A 28 2.24 4.95 -18.20
N ARG A 29 1.73 4.90 -19.43
CA ARG A 29 1.85 4.02 -20.61
C ARG A 29 0.87 2.84 -20.59
N ARG A 30 0.69 2.19 -19.46
CA ARG A 30 -0.34 1.21 -19.12
C ARG A 30 -0.98 1.65 -17.79
N PRO A 31 -2.10 1.06 -17.37
CA PRO A 31 -2.61 1.32 -16.02
C PRO A 31 -1.53 1.11 -14.96
N PHE A 32 -1.42 2.03 -14.01
CA PHE A 32 -0.43 1.95 -12.94
C PHE A 32 -0.55 0.64 -12.15
N LEU A 33 -1.77 0.15 -11.96
CA LEU A 33 -2.03 -1.11 -11.28
C LEU A 33 -1.40 -2.32 -11.99
N ASP A 34 -1.20 -2.29 -13.31
CA ASP A 34 -0.50 -3.35 -14.04
C ASP A 34 0.94 -3.51 -13.56
N PHE A 35 1.63 -2.40 -13.26
CA PHE A 35 2.98 -2.42 -12.70
C PHE A 35 2.97 -2.93 -11.26
N VAL A 36 1.99 -2.51 -10.45
CA VAL A 36 1.84 -2.99 -9.06
C VAL A 36 1.59 -4.51 -9.04
N LEU A 37 0.68 -5.01 -9.86
CA LEU A 37 0.40 -6.46 -9.95
C LEU A 37 1.62 -7.25 -10.46
N THR A 38 2.35 -6.68 -11.43
CA THR A 38 3.59 -7.29 -11.93
C THR A 38 4.61 -7.47 -10.83
N VAL A 39 4.88 -6.42 -10.02
CA VAL A 39 5.90 -6.51 -8.97
C VAL A 39 5.47 -7.43 -7.83
N ILE A 40 4.18 -7.54 -7.52
CA ILE A 40 3.65 -8.51 -6.55
C ILE A 40 3.90 -9.93 -7.05
N ALA A 41 3.59 -10.22 -8.32
CA ALA A 41 3.86 -11.53 -8.92
C ALA A 41 5.37 -11.83 -9.03
N ASP A 42 6.21 -10.83 -9.30
CA ASP A 42 7.67 -10.97 -9.32
C ASP A 42 8.25 -11.26 -7.92
N ALA A 43 7.54 -10.88 -6.87
CA ALA A 43 7.89 -11.21 -5.49
C ALA A 43 7.52 -12.64 -5.09
N GLY A 44 6.71 -13.35 -5.90
CA GLY A 44 6.34 -14.76 -5.69
C GLY A 44 4.88 -14.99 -5.31
N PHE A 45 4.04 -13.95 -5.29
CA PHE A 45 2.61 -14.12 -5.01
C PHE A 45 1.86 -14.59 -6.26
N GLU A 46 1.14 -15.71 -6.15
CA GLU A 46 0.40 -16.35 -7.24
C GLU A 46 -1.11 -16.14 -7.15
N GLU A 47 -1.60 -15.72 -5.99
CA GLU A 47 -3.01 -15.39 -5.76
C GLU A 47 -3.14 -13.94 -5.28
N ILE A 48 -3.90 -13.14 -6.01
CA ILE A 48 -4.06 -11.71 -5.72
C ILE A 48 -5.56 -11.38 -5.64
N CYS A 49 -5.95 -10.61 -4.63
CA CYS A 49 -7.29 -10.08 -4.50
C CYS A 49 -7.29 -8.55 -4.59
N LEU A 50 -8.06 -8.02 -5.52
CA LEU A 50 -8.34 -6.58 -5.57
C LEU A 50 -9.62 -6.28 -4.80
N VAL A 51 -9.51 -5.46 -3.76
CA VAL A 51 -10.68 -4.92 -3.07
C VAL A 51 -11.16 -3.70 -3.83
N ILE A 52 -12.39 -3.78 -4.33
CA ILE A 52 -13.01 -2.74 -5.16
C ILE A 52 -14.26 -2.18 -4.49
N GLY A 53 -14.44 -0.86 -4.56
CA GLY A 53 -15.65 -0.19 -4.10
C GLY A 53 -16.84 -0.39 -5.06
N PRO A 54 -18.05 0.10 -4.68
CA PRO A 54 -19.30 -0.18 -5.39
C PRO A 54 -19.28 0.20 -6.88
N ASP A 55 -18.65 1.31 -7.24
CA ASP A 55 -18.67 1.86 -8.60
C ASP A 55 -17.41 1.54 -9.41
N ARG A 56 -16.75 0.40 -9.13
CA ARG A 56 -15.44 0.07 -9.71
C ARG A 56 -15.46 -1.12 -10.67
N GLY A 57 -16.59 -1.40 -11.30
CA GLY A 57 -16.74 -2.47 -12.30
C GLY A 57 -15.74 -2.39 -13.44
N ALA A 58 -15.36 -1.19 -13.88
CA ALA A 58 -14.37 -0.97 -14.93
C ALA A 58 -13.00 -1.60 -14.64
N ILE A 59 -12.58 -1.71 -13.37
CA ILE A 59 -11.33 -2.41 -13.00
C ILE A 59 -11.47 -3.91 -13.27
N ARG A 60 -12.59 -4.50 -12.86
CA ARG A 60 -12.89 -5.91 -13.09
C ARG A 60 -12.93 -6.22 -14.59
N ASP A 61 -13.69 -5.41 -15.34
CA ASP A 61 -13.86 -5.60 -16.78
C ASP A 61 -12.51 -5.55 -17.50
N TYR A 62 -11.66 -4.60 -17.17
CA TYR A 62 -10.31 -4.50 -17.74
C TYR A 62 -9.49 -5.76 -17.50
N TYR A 63 -9.45 -6.29 -16.26
CA TYR A 63 -8.64 -7.48 -15.98
C TYR A 63 -9.28 -8.78 -16.49
N GLN A 64 -10.59 -8.87 -16.58
CA GLN A 64 -11.27 -10.07 -17.09
C GLN A 64 -11.34 -10.11 -18.61
N GLN A 65 -11.45 -8.97 -19.28
CA GLN A 65 -11.69 -8.91 -20.74
C GLN A 65 -10.44 -8.52 -21.53
N ASP A 66 -9.67 -7.53 -21.07
CA ASP A 66 -8.56 -6.93 -21.81
C ASP A 66 -7.20 -7.48 -21.38
N ALA A 67 -6.83 -7.30 -20.11
CA ALA A 67 -5.49 -7.63 -19.61
C ALA A 67 -5.26 -9.13 -19.41
N LYS A 68 -6.25 -9.85 -18.88
CA LYS A 68 -6.26 -11.33 -18.69
C LYS A 68 -4.96 -11.88 -18.11
N PRO A 69 -4.64 -11.59 -16.84
CA PRO A 69 -3.42 -12.07 -16.20
C PRO A 69 -3.25 -13.59 -16.33
N ARG A 70 -2.01 -14.04 -16.54
CA ARG A 70 -1.66 -15.46 -16.68
C ARG A 70 -0.64 -15.96 -15.67
N ARG A 71 0.02 -15.03 -14.99
CA ARG A 71 1.07 -15.36 -14.02
C ARG A 71 0.55 -15.56 -12.60
N PHE A 72 -0.68 -15.13 -12.35
CA PHE A 72 -1.35 -15.22 -11.07
C PHE A 72 -2.86 -15.29 -11.24
N THR A 73 -3.53 -15.85 -10.25
CA THR A 73 -5.00 -15.83 -10.17
C THR A 73 -5.45 -14.50 -9.59
N LEU A 74 -6.36 -13.81 -10.28
CA LEU A 74 -6.90 -12.53 -9.82
C LEU A 74 -8.35 -12.69 -9.36
N SER A 75 -8.59 -12.39 -8.09
CA SER A 75 -9.91 -12.37 -7.46
C SER A 75 -10.34 -10.94 -7.13
N PHE A 76 -11.63 -10.76 -6.86
CA PHE A 76 -12.19 -9.47 -6.50
C PHE A 76 -13.04 -9.60 -5.24
N ALA A 77 -12.76 -8.75 -4.24
CA ALA A 77 -13.61 -8.56 -3.08
C ALA A 77 -14.31 -7.19 -3.16
N HIS A 78 -15.51 -7.11 -2.64
CA HIS A 78 -16.31 -5.89 -2.68
C HIS A 78 -16.37 -5.22 -1.32
N GLN A 79 -15.88 -3.98 -1.26
CA GLN A 79 -16.16 -3.08 -0.15
C GLN A 79 -17.48 -2.34 -0.45
N GLU A 80 -18.56 -2.74 0.18
CA GLU A 80 -19.89 -2.18 -0.08
C GLU A 80 -19.98 -0.67 0.20
N LYS A 81 -19.31 -0.23 1.26
CA LYS A 81 -19.22 1.18 1.66
C LYS A 81 -17.76 1.55 1.92
N PRO A 82 -17.26 2.68 1.40
CA PRO A 82 -15.87 3.10 1.60
C PRO A 82 -15.67 3.65 3.02
N ARG A 83 -15.61 2.78 4.02
CA ARG A 83 -15.45 3.14 5.44
C ARG A 83 -13.99 3.19 5.91
N GLY A 84 -13.03 3.07 5.01
CA GLY A 84 -11.61 3.12 5.33
C GLY A 84 -10.85 1.85 4.96
N THR A 85 -9.54 1.86 5.20
CA THR A 85 -8.61 0.81 4.76
C THR A 85 -8.74 -0.49 5.57
N ALA A 86 -9.09 -0.41 6.85
CA ALA A 86 -9.35 -1.61 7.65
C ALA A 86 -10.63 -2.33 7.20
N ASP A 87 -11.68 -1.57 6.82
CA ASP A 87 -12.90 -2.14 6.25
C ASP A 87 -12.66 -2.78 4.88
N ALA A 88 -11.75 -2.22 4.08
CA ALA A 88 -11.33 -2.85 2.83
C ALA A 88 -10.62 -4.19 3.08
N VAL A 89 -9.76 -4.28 4.09
CA VAL A 89 -9.11 -5.55 4.48
C VAL A 89 -10.15 -6.59 4.92
N LEU A 90 -11.16 -6.20 5.70
CA LEU A 90 -12.26 -7.09 6.09
C LEU A 90 -13.01 -7.66 4.89
N ALA A 91 -13.22 -6.88 3.84
CA ALA A 91 -13.89 -7.35 2.63
C ALA A 91 -13.15 -8.51 1.93
N ALA A 92 -11.83 -8.63 2.13
CA ALA A 92 -11.01 -9.70 1.57
C ALA A 92 -10.84 -10.92 2.51
N GLU A 93 -11.49 -10.98 3.67
CA GLU A 93 -11.28 -12.05 4.66
C GLU A 93 -11.52 -13.46 4.10
N ALA A 94 -12.54 -13.63 3.25
CA ALA A 94 -12.84 -14.92 2.64
C ALA A 94 -11.74 -15.38 1.67
N PHE A 95 -11.05 -14.43 1.03
CA PHE A 95 -9.93 -14.71 0.14
C PHE A 95 -8.66 -15.09 0.91
N ALA A 96 -8.36 -14.41 2.01
CA ALA A 96 -7.10 -14.56 2.73
C ALA A 96 -6.83 -15.98 3.28
N GLY A 97 -7.87 -16.79 3.47
CA GLY A 97 -7.69 -18.17 3.96
C GLY A 97 -7.02 -18.25 5.35
N PRO A 98 -6.34 -19.37 5.67
CA PRO A 98 -5.63 -19.56 6.93
C PRO A 98 -4.19 -19.03 6.94
N ASP A 99 -3.61 -18.77 5.77
CA ASP A 99 -2.20 -18.44 5.59
C ASP A 99 -1.90 -16.96 5.90
N HIS A 100 -0.61 -16.63 5.92
CA HIS A 100 -0.18 -15.23 5.92
C HIS A 100 -0.49 -14.59 4.58
N PHE A 101 -0.88 -13.33 4.58
CA PHE A 101 -1.22 -12.61 3.35
C PHE A 101 -0.67 -11.19 3.34
N LEU A 102 -0.24 -10.76 2.16
CA LEU A 102 0.27 -9.42 1.91
C LEU A 102 -0.90 -8.43 1.75
N VAL A 103 -0.79 -7.27 2.39
CA VAL A 103 -1.67 -6.12 2.16
C VAL A 103 -0.83 -4.93 1.74
N VAL A 104 -1.18 -4.35 0.59
CA VAL A 104 -0.53 -3.17 0.03
C VAL A 104 -1.57 -2.21 -0.59
N ASN A 105 -1.19 -0.95 -0.72
CA ASN A 105 -2.00 0.03 -1.43
C ASN A 105 -1.89 -0.16 -2.95
N SER A 106 -3.01 -0.08 -3.65
CA SER A 106 -3.08 -0.21 -5.11
C SER A 106 -2.52 1.00 -5.88
N ASP A 107 -2.31 2.13 -5.20
CA ASP A 107 -1.74 3.37 -5.75
C ASP A 107 -0.28 3.61 -5.34
N THR A 108 0.38 2.55 -4.85
CA THR A 108 1.78 2.56 -4.41
C THR A 108 2.55 1.41 -5.06
N TYR A 109 3.67 1.72 -5.70
CA TYR A 109 4.60 0.73 -6.28
C TYR A 109 5.78 0.55 -5.35
N TYR A 110 5.88 -0.63 -4.76
CA TYR A 110 6.93 -1.00 -3.81
C TYR A 110 8.10 -1.70 -4.50
N PRO A 111 9.31 -1.61 -3.93
CA PRO A 111 10.45 -2.42 -4.40
C PRO A 111 10.13 -3.92 -4.30
N VAL A 112 10.47 -4.67 -5.35
CA VAL A 112 10.24 -6.13 -5.37
C VAL A 112 10.95 -6.84 -4.22
N GLN A 113 12.09 -6.34 -3.78
CA GLN A 113 12.87 -6.88 -2.66
C GLN A 113 12.08 -6.80 -1.34
N ALA A 114 11.37 -5.70 -1.10
CA ALA A 114 10.54 -5.54 0.10
C ALA A 114 9.36 -6.53 0.12
N LEU A 115 8.67 -6.68 -1.02
CA LEU A 115 7.56 -7.63 -1.15
C LEU A 115 8.05 -9.08 -1.02
N ARG A 116 9.17 -9.41 -1.66
CA ARG A 116 9.77 -10.75 -1.59
C ARG A 116 10.26 -11.09 -0.19
N ALA A 117 10.87 -10.14 0.51
CA ALA A 117 11.30 -10.35 1.89
C ALA A 117 10.12 -10.63 2.82
N LEU A 118 9.01 -9.92 2.66
CA LEU A 118 7.77 -10.20 3.38
C LEU A 118 7.19 -11.57 3.00
N HIS A 119 7.18 -11.93 1.72
CA HIS A 119 6.69 -13.25 1.24
C HIS A 119 7.45 -14.41 1.86
N LEU A 120 8.78 -14.28 1.99
CA LEU A 120 9.66 -15.31 2.54
C LEU A 120 9.76 -15.30 4.07
N LEU A 121 9.17 -14.31 4.74
CA LEU A 121 9.34 -14.10 6.18
C LEU A 121 8.77 -15.24 7.03
N GLY A 122 7.63 -15.82 6.61
CA GLY A 122 6.99 -16.92 7.35
C GLY A 122 6.32 -16.51 8.68
N GLU A 123 6.33 -15.23 9.02
CA GLU A 123 5.70 -14.65 10.20
C GLU A 123 5.05 -13.29 9.83
N PRO A 124 4.16 -12.71 10.68
CA PRO A 124 3.63 -11.37 10.44
C PRO A 124 4.74 -10.32 10.40
N GLY A 125 4.62 -9.35 9.50
CA GLY A 125 5.65 -8.33 9.37
C GLY A 125 5.21 -7.05 8.67
N ILE A 126 6.11 -6.08 8.71
CA ILE A 126 5.96 -4.79 8.06
C ILE A 126 7.24 -4.44 7.31
N ALA A 127 7.10 -3.96 6.07
CA ALA A 127 8.19 -3.25 5.40
C ALA A 127 8.23 -1.80 5.90
N GLY A 128 9.29 -1.46 6.61
CA GLY A 128 9.59 -0.09 7.01
C GLY A 128 10.56 0.55 6.03
N PHE A 129 10.32 1.82 5.69
CA PHE A 129 11.16 2.55 4.73
C PHE A 129 11.83 3.73 5.42
N TRP A 130 13.14 3.90 5.20
CA TRP A 130 13.86 5.04 5.71
C TRP A 130 13.42 6.32 5.01
N LYS A 131 13.13 7.38 5.78
CA LYS A 131 12.68 8.68 5.23
C LYS A 131 13.63 9.24 4.19
N SER A 132 14.93 9.17 4.45
CA SER A 132 15.96 9.64 3.52
C SER A 132 15.90 8.94 2.18
N ALA A 133 15.73 7.62 2.16
CA ALA A 133 15.65 6.83 0.94
C ALA A 133 14.37 7.12 0.15
N LEU A 134 13.23 7.27 0.82
CA LEU A 134 11.97 7.64 0.16
C LEU A 134 12.06 8.98 -0.58
N ILE A 135 12.79 9.95 -0.01
CA ILE A 135 13.00 11.27 -0.62
C ILE A 135 14.00 11.19 -1.77
N ALA A 136 15.11 10.47 -1.59
CA ALA A 136 16.19 10.41 -2.57
C ALA A 136 15.84 9.54 -3.79
N GLU A 137 15.22 8.40 -3.57
CA GLU A 137 14.99 7.37 -4.59
C GLU A 137 13.52 7.23 -5.02
N GLY A 138 12.57 7.70 -4.20
CA GLY A 138 11.14 7.70 -4.49
C GLY A 138 10.70 8.96 -5.26
N ASN A 139 9.38 9.14 -5.37
CA ASN A 139 8.77 10.37 -5.87
C ASN A 139 8.09 11.20 -4.76
N LEU A 140 8.44 10.93 -3.51
CA LEU A 140 7.82 11.55 -2.35
C LEU A 140 8.62 12.77 -1.89
N SER A 141 7.95 13.90 -1.70
CA SER A 141 8.57 15.07 -1.08
C SER A 141 8.81 14.87 0.42
N ALA A 142 9.78 15.58 0.98
CA ALA A 142 10.05 15.55 2.42
C ALA A 142 8.79 15.87 3.26
N GLU A 143 7.97 16.81 2.79
CA GLU A 143 6.70 17.17 3.45
C GLU A 143 5.69 16.00 3.46
N ARG A 144 5.61 15.21 2.37
CA ARG A 144 4.74 14.03 2.33
C ARG A 144 5.27 12.92 3.22
N VAL A 145 6.57 12.67 3.18
CA VAL A 145 7.22 11.63 4.00
C VAL A 145 7.09 11.94 5.49
N ALA A 146 7.09 13.23 5.87
CA ALA A 146 6.87 13.65 7.25
C ALA A 146 5.48 13.30 7.82
N ARG A 147 4.52 12.93 6.97
CA ARG A 147 3.14 12.58 7.37
C ARG A 147 2.91 11.08 7.54
N PHE A 148 3.91 10.25 7.29
CA PHE A 148 3.76 8.80 7.46
C PHE A 148 3.98 8.37 8.90
N PRO A 149 3.23 7.36 9.38
CA PRO A 149 3.44 6.80 10.71
C PRO A 149 4.87 6.31 10.90
N VAL A 150 5.42 6.63 12.06
CA VAL A 150 6.78 6.25 12.47
C VAL A 150 6.76 4.87 13.10
N ILE A 151 7.72 4.04 12.71
CA ILE A 151 7.89 2.67 13.21
C ILE A 151 8.93 2.68 14.34
N GLU A 152 8.55 2.21 15.51
CA GLU A 152 9.47 1.84 16.58
C GLU A 152 9.53 0.31 16.71
N MET A 153 10.73 -0.21 16.91
CA MET A 153 10.97 -1.64 17.09
C MET A 153 11.93 -1.89 18.26
N ASP A 154 11.85 -3.08 18.82
CA ASP A 154 12.80 -3.53 19.85
C ASP A 154 14.15 -3.98 19.24
N ALA A 155 15.09 -4.36 20.12
CA ALA A 155 16.41 -4.84 19.70
C ALA A 155 16.36 -6.15 18.91
N GLN A 156 15.24 -6.87 18.95
CA GLN A 156 14.98 -8.08 18.17
C GLN A 156 14.32 -7.79 16.81
N GLY A 157 14.05 -6.52 16.51
CA GLY A 157 13.38 -6.10 15.27
C GLY A 157 11.88 -6.37 15.26
N ILE A 158 11.24 -6.43 16.43
CA ILE A 158 9.78 -6.58 16.55
C ILE A 158 9.14 -5.21 16.74
N LEU A 159 8.06 -4.97 16.00
CA LEU A 159 7.27 -3.74 16.10
C LEU A 159 6.78 -3.54 17.54
N THR A 160 7.17 -2.45 18.16
CA THR A 160 6.70 -2.06 19.50
C THR A 160 5.62 -1.00 19.42
N ARG A 161 5.79 -0.03 18.54
CA ARG A 161 4.82 1.07 18.36
C ARG A 161 4.78 1.52 16.91
N LEU A 162 3.59 1.90 16.49
CA LEU A 162 3.34 2.62 15.23
C LEU A 162 2.76 3.98 15.61
N LEU A 163 3.55 5.03 15.48
CA LEU A 163 3.21 6.37 15.98
C LEU A 163 2.73 7.26 14.85
N GLU A 164 1.70 8.08 15.13
CA GLU A 164 1.43 9.21 14.25
C GLU A 164 2.60 10.20 14.31
N PRO A 165 2.88 10.96 13.24
CA PRO A 165 4.04 11.85 13.20
C PRO A 165 4.09 12.88 14.35
N GLU A 166 2.92 13.35 14.78
CA GLU A 166 2.80 14.30 15.90
C GLU A 166 3.11 13.70 17.27
N ASP A 167 2.98 12.38 17.41
CA ASP A 167 3.27 11.63 18.65
C ASP A 167 4.69 11.04 18.65
N ALA A 168 5.39 11.12 17.53
CA ALA A 168 6.74 10.58 17.41
C ALA A 168 7.76 11.48 18.13
N PRO A 169 8.75 10.90 18.84
CA PRO A 169 9.84 11.67 19.41
C PRO A 169 10.64 12.38 18.32
N ALA A 170 11.28 13.50 18.68
CA ALA A 170 12.20 14.17 17.77
C ALA A 170 13.26 13.16 17.29
N PRO A 171 13.56 13.11 15.98
CA PRO A 171 14.59 12.21 15.47
C PRO A 171 15.94 12.55 16.11
N PRO A 172 16.82 11.56 16.36
CA PRO A 172 18.17 11.81 16.80
C PRO A 172 18.92 12.73 15.80
N PRO A 173 19.91 13.51 16.22
CA PRO A 173 20.57 14.52 15.39
C PRO A 173 21.10 14.01 14.05
N ASP A 174 21.54 12.76 14.01
CA ASP A 174 22.05 12.08 12.80
C ASP A 174 21.07 10.97 12.35
N GLY A 175 19.88 10.92 12.94
CA GLY A 175 18.97 9.79 12.85
C GLY A 175 17.99 9.91 11.71
N ASP A 176 18.11 9.00 10.77
CA ASP A 176 17.05 8.70 9.84
C ASP A 176 15.89 8.00 10.56
N VAL A 177 14.68 8.15 10.07
CA VAL A 177 13.46 7.63 10.70
C VAL A 177 12.80 6.59 9.79
N LEU A 178 12.42 5.47 10.38
CA LEU A 178 11.72 4.40 9.68
C LEU A 178 10.22 4.67 9.70
N VAL A 179 9.57 4.63 8.54
CA VAL A 179 8.14 4.92 8.39
C VAL A 179 7.39 3.82 7.67
N SER A 180 6.08 3.78 7.93
CA SER A 180 5.15 2.85 7.29
C SER A 180 4.45 3.47 6.09
N LEU A 181 4.43 2.71 4.98
CA LEU A 181 3.66 3.03 3.77
C LEU A 181 2.60 1.96 3.47
N ASN A 182 2.03 1.31 4.48
CA ASN A 182 1.01 0.26 4.31
C ASN A 182 1.48 -0.94 3.46
N CYS A 183 2.64 -1.48 3.79
CA CYS A 183 3.16 -2.72 3.20
C CYS A 183 3.32 -3.77 4.31
N TRP A 184 2.36 -4.68 4.40
CA TRP A 184 2.17 -5.55 5.56
C TRP A 184 2.04 -7.01 5.17
N MET A 185 2.62 -7.92 5.98
CA MET A 185 2.29 -9.33 6.00
C MET A 185 1.49 -9.61 7.27
N PHE A 186 0.25 -10.06 7.11
CA PHE A 186 -0.67 -10.30 8.22
C PHE A 186 -1.00 -11.77 8.44
N THR A 187 -1.41 -12.07 9.66
CA THR A 187 -2.19 -13.26 10.00
C THR A 187 -3.69 -12.92 10.02
N ARG A 188 -4.53 -13.91 10.25
CA ARG A 188 -5.97 -13.70 10.47
C ARG A 188 -6.31 -12.83 11.69
N THR A 189 -5.38 -12.65 12.61
CA THR A 189 -5.55 -11.76 13.77
C THR A 189 -5.95 -10.35 13.37
N ILE A 190 -5.48 -9.87 12.21
CA ILE A 190 -5.81 -8.51 11.73
C ILE A 190 -7.32 -8.32 11.50
N PHE A 191 -8.06 -9.35 11.07
CA PHE A 191 -9.50 -9.23 10.84
C PHE A 191 -10.26 -8.98 12.14
N ARG A 192 -9.82 -9.61 13.25
CA ARG A 192 -10.38 -9.31 14.58
C ARG A 192 -10.07 -7.86 14.96
N ALA A 193 -8.84 -7.42 14.79
CA ALA A 193 -8.46 -6.05 15.08
C ALA A 193 -9.29 -5.04 14.26
N CYS A 194 -9.46 -5.27 12.95
CA CYS A 194 -10.29 -4.43 12.08
C CYS A 194 -11.76 -4.31 12.52
N ARG A 195 -12.30 -5.33 13.22
CA ARG A 195 -13.67 -5.27 13.77
C ARG A 195 -13.78 -4.53 15.10
N GLU A 196 -12.71 -4.51 15.85
CA GLU A 196 -12.68 -3.97 17.23
C GLU A 196 -12.29 -2.50 17.30
N ILE A 197 -11.67 -1.95 16.24
CA ILE A 197 -11.28 -0.53 16.22
C ILE A 197 -12.49 0.38 16.04
N ALA A 198 -12.41 1.56 16.66
CA ALA A 198 -13.34 2.67 16.41
C ALA A 198 -12.88 3.49 15.19
N PRO A 199 -13.79 4.20 14.51
CA PRO A 199 -13.41 5.17 13.49
C PRO A 199 -12.43 6.22 14.05
N SER A 200 -11.44 6.58 13.22
CA SER A 200 -10.48 7.63 13.54
C SER A 200 -11.13 9.01 13.53
N ARG A 201 -10.34 10.06 13.76
CA ARG A 201 -10.81 11.45 13.67
C ARG A 201 -11.36 11.82 12.28
N SER A 202 -10.93 11.13 11.23
CA SER A 202 -11.47 11.28 9.87
C SER A 202 -12.84 10.63 9.69
N GLY A 203 -13.30 9.82 10.65
CA GLY A 203 -14.50 8.99 10.57
C GLY A 203 -14.30 7.66 9.84
N GLU A 204 -13.05 7.32 9.47
CA GLU A 204 -12.71 6.10 8.75
C GLU A 204 -12.09 5.04 9.67
N LEU A 205 -12.30 3.77 9.32
CA LEU A 205 -11.63 2.63 9.94
C LEU A 205 -10.25 2.45 9.27
N GLU A 206 -9.22 2.98 9.90
CA GLU A 206 -7.88 3.01 9.31
C GLU A 206 -7.06 1.77 9.69
N LEU A 207 -6.37 1.19 8.71
CA LEU A 207 -5.56 -0.02 8.91
C LEU A 207 -4.42 0.16 9.93
N PRO A 208 -3.71 1.30 10.00
CA PRO A 208 -2.74 1.54 11.05
C PRO A 208 -3.31 1.42 12.48
N GLU A 209 -4.58 1.82 12.69
CA GLU A 209 -5.26 1.65 13.98
C GLU A 209 -5.49 0.16 14.29
N ALA A 210 -5.88 -0.63 13.29
CA ALA A 210 -6.04 -2.07 13.47
C ALA A 210 -4.69 -2.74 13.79
N VAL A 211 -3.61 -2.29 13.20
CA VAL A 211 -2.25 -2.77 13.54
C VAL A 211 -1.89 -2.43 14.97
N ARG A 212 -2.10 -1.19 15.42
CA ARG A 212 -1.88 -0.78 16.82
C ARG A 212 -2.68 -1.65 17.79
N TYR A 213 -3.95 -1.91 17.45
CA TYR A 213 -4.82 -2.78 18.24
C TYR A 213 -4.31 -4.22 18.27
N ALA A 214 -3.92 -4.78 17.12
CA ALA A 214 -3.40 -6.14 17.01
C ALA A 214 -2.15 -6.32 17.89
N VAL A 215 -1.20 -5.40 17.83
CA VAL A 215 0.03 -5.43 18.64
C VAL A 215 -0.29 -5.23 20.12
N ALA A 216 -1.03 -4.18 20.48
CA ALA A 216 -1.20 -3.78 21.88
C ALA A 216 -2.22 -4.60 22.65
N ARG A 217 -3.27 -5.14 21.98
CA ARG A 217 -4.41 -5.81 22.62
C ARG A 217 -4.51 -7.29 22.30
N LEU A 218 -4.06 -7.71 21.13
CA LEU A 218 -4.12 -9.11 20.72
C LEU A 218 -2.76 -9.84 20.84
N GLY A 219 -1.70 -9.09 21.17
CA GLY A 219 -0.36 -9.65 21.35
C GLY A 219 0.30 -10.10 20.04
N GLU A 220 -0.15 -9.56 18.89
CA GLU A 220 0.44 -9.88 17.60
C GLU A 220 1.88 -9.38 17.54
N ARG A 221 2.81 -10.29 17.23
CA ARG A 221 4.23 -9.95 17.07
C ARG A 221 4.53 -9.77 15.59
N MET A 222 4.91 -8.58 15.20
CA MET A 222 5.19 -8.24 13.81
C MET A 222 6.67 -7.94 13.63
N ARG A 223 7.32 -8.60 12.69
CA ARG A 223 8.72 -8.35 12.29
C ARG A 223 8.81 -7.05 11.49
N VAL A 224 9.72 -6.17 11.85
CA VAL A 224 10.05 -4.99 11.05
C VAL A 224 11.20 -5.33 10.12
N LEU A 225 10.99 -5.13 8.82
CA LEU A 225 12.02 -5.27 7.79
C LEU A 225 12.36 -3.88 7.25
N PRO A 226 13.54 -3.31 7.58
CA PRO A 226 13.94 -1.98 7.15
C PRO A 226 14.51 -1.98 5.72
N PHE A 227 14.04 -1.03 4.88
CA PHE A 227 14.47 -0.86 3.50
C PHE A 227 14.99 0.56 3.24
N ARG A 228 16.09 0.64 2.47
CA ARG A 228 16.67 1.90 1.98
C ARG A 228 16.43 2.09 0.48
N GLU A 229 15.22 1.84 0.05
CA GLU A 229 14.79 1.90 -1.34
C GLU A 229 13.63 2.86 -1.49
N GLY A 230 13.49 3.47 -2.67
CA GLY A 230 12.40 4.37 -2.99
C GLY A 230 11.10 3.62 -3.26
N VAL A 231 10.00 4.27 -2.95
CA VAL A 231 8.64 3.84 -3.25
C VAL A 231 8.02 4.87 -4.20
N LEU A 232 7.22 4.43 -5.18
CA LEU A 232 6.49 5.34 -6.04
C LEU A 232 5.02 5.39 -5.61
N ASP A 233 4.56 6.59 -5.31
CA ASP A 233 3.18 6.84 -4.86
C ASP A 233 2.44 7.72 -5.87
N LEU A 234 1.21 7.33 -6.21
CA LEU A 234 0.36 8.00 -7.18
C LEU A 234 -0.85 8.65 -6.50
N THR A 235 -0.61 9.62 -5.63
CA THR A 235 -1.67 10.29 -4.86
C THR A 235 -2.20 11.57 -5.53
N SER A 236 -1.32 12.37 -6.14
CA SER A 236 -1.65 13.64 -6.78
C SER A 236 -1.50 13.58 -8.30
N ARG A 237 -2.10 14.54 -9.00
CA ARG A 237 -1.94 14.65 -10.46
C ARG A 237 -0.51 14.94 -10.89
N SER A 238 0.25 15.67 -10.09
CA SER A 238 1.67 15.96 -10.32
C SER A 238 2.57 14.73 -10.25
N ASP A 239 2.13 13.67 -9.56
CA ASP A 239 2.92 12.43 -9.45
C ASP A 239 2.99 11.67 -10.78
N VAL A 240 2.00 11.85 -11.69
CA VAL A 240 1.85 11.05 -12.92
C VAL A 240 3.12 11.11 -13.79
N ALA A 241 3.65 12.30 -14.04
CA ALA A 241 4.82 12.46 -14.89
C ALA A 241 6.08 11.83 -14.27
N SER A 242 6.33 12.03 -12.98
CA SER A 242 7.50 11.48 -12.28
C SER A 242 7.43 9.95 -12.16
N VAL A 243 6.24 9.41 -11.87
CA VAL A 243 5.99 7.97 -11.82
C VAL A 243 6.17 7.35 -13.22
N ALA A 244 5.60 7.96 -14.27
CA ALA A 244 5.76 7.49 -15.65
C ALA A 244 7.23 7.43 -16.08
N ALA A 245 8.03 8.45 -15.74
CA ALA A 245 9.45 8.49 -16.04
C ALA A 245 10.23 7.37 -15.33
N ARG A 246 9.94 7.12 -14.05
CA ARG A 246 10.62 6.06 -13.26
C ARG A 246 10.21 4.65 -13.68
N LEU A 247 8.98 4.47 -14.16
CA LEU A 247 8.50 3.17 -14.68
C LEU A 247 8.80 2.96 -16.17
N ALA A 248 9.49 3.90 -16.85
CA ALA A 248 9.74 3.84 -18.29
C ALA A 248 10.48 2.58 -18.75
N GLY A 249 11.41 2.07 -17.94
CA GLY A 249 12.17 0.85 -18.20
C GLY A 249 11.53 -0.44 -17.67
N GLN A 250 10.45 -0.35 -16.90
CA GLN A 250 9.81 -1.51 -16.29
C GLN A 250 8.91 -2.22 -17.30
N GLN A 251 9.01 -3.56 -17.35
CA GLN A 251 8.14 -4.39 -18.17
C GLN A 251 6.94 -4.85 -17.36
N VAL A 252 5.73 -4.68 -17.92
CA VAL A 252 4.51 -5.26 -17.36
C VAL A 252 4.37 -6.70 -17.84
N ARG A 253 4.20 -7.61 -16.87
CA ARG A 253 4.02 -9.06 -17.08
C ARG A 253 2.88 -9.54 -16.18
N LEU A 254 1.69 -9.61 -16.75
CA LEU A 254 0.47 -10.07 -16.08
C LEU A 254 0.17 -11.53 -16.33
#